data_2b83e097843899f45a712c7dedf0f0c9
#
_entry.id   2b83e097843899f45a712c7dedf0f0c9
#
_cell.length_a   1.000
_cell.length_b   1.000
_cell.length_c   1.000
_cell.angle_alpha   90.00
_cell.angle_beta   90.00
_cell.angle_gamma   90.00
#
_symmetry.space_group_name_H-M   'P 1'
#
loop_
_entity.id
_entity.type
_entity.pdbx_description
1 polymer ?
#
loop_
_entity_poly.entity_id
_entity_poly.type
_entity_poly.pdbx_seq_one_letter_code
_entity_poly.pdbx_strand_id
1 'polypeptide(L)'
;RYVGYANINYPEDIELYIMKPYNKKSSSIGNGTMIAFLADSKKVVDQFHAIGLKNGGVDEGSPGPRHGEHYYAYVRDLDGNKICAFSRDSSI
;
A
#
# COMPACT_ATOMS: atom_id res chain seq x y z
N ARG A 1 16.55 -1.64 -9.83
CA ARG A 1 15.17 -2.01 -10.11
C ARG A 1 14.28 -0.77 -10.06
N TYR A 2 13.31 -0.75 -10.93
CA TYR A 2 12.50 0.44 -11.14
C TYR A 2 11.08 0.00 -11.49
N VAL A 3 10.12 0.37 -10.67
CA VAL A 3 8.71 0.04 -10.89
C VAL A 3 7.86 1.28 -10.61
N GLY A 4 7.00 1.64 -11.55
CA GLY A 4 6.08 2.74 -11.40
C GLY A 4 4.65 2.24 -11.25
N TYR A 5 3.87 2.91 -10.43
CA TYR A 5 2.46 2.59 -10.21
C TYR A 5 1.60 3.80 -10.54
N ALA A 6 0.51 3.58 -11.23
CA ALA A 6 -0.40 4.64 -11.65
C ALA A 6 -1.85 4.24 -11.36
N ASN A 7 -2.72 5.25 -11.30
CA ASN A 7 -4.15 5.01 -11.23
C ASN A 7 -4.60 4.35 -12.54
N ILE A 8 -5.48 3.37 -12.44
CA ILE A 8 -5.94 2.62 -13.61
C ILE A 8 -6.63 3.52 -14.64
N ASN A 9 -7.23 4.61 -14.21
CA ASN A 9 -7.90 5.55 -15.10
C ASN A 9 -6.95 6.55 -15.76
N TYR A 10 -5.71 6.64 -15.27
CA TYR A 10 -4.70 7.57 -15.77
C TYR A 10 -3.35 6.85 -15.82
N PRO A 11 -3.23 5.81 -16.68
CA PRO A 11 -2.03 4.95 -16.67
C PRO A 11 -0.74 5.65 -17.06
N GLU A 12 -0.82 6.82 -17.68
CA GLU A 12 0.35 7.60 -18.08
C GLU A 12 0.89 8.47 -16.95
N ASP A 13 0.10 8.68 -15.90
CA ASP A 13 0.46 9.55 -14.78
C ASP A 13 0.94 8.69 -13.61
N ILE A 14 2.22 8.39 -13.59
CA ILE A 14 2.81 7.58 -12.52
C ILE A 14 2.78 8.35 -11.21
N GLU A 15 2.17 7.76 -10.18
CA GLU A 15 2.00 8.39 -8.87
C GLU A 15 3.00 7.89 -7.83
N LEU A 16 3.52 6.69 -8.02
CA LEU A 16 4.43 6.07 -7.07
C LEU A 16 5.51 5.28 -7.80
N TYR A 17 6.76 5.45 -7.40
CA TYR A 17 7.88 4.68 -7.93
C TYR A 17 8.55 3.90 -6.81
N ILE A 18 8.86 2.64 -7.10
CA ILE A 18 9.75 1.83 -6.28
C ILE A 18 10.99 1.57 -7.14
N MET A 19 12.13 2.02 -6.67
CA MET A 19 13.32 2.01 -7.51
C MET A 19 14.58 1.87 -6.66
N LYS A 20 15.68 1.58 -7.35
CA LYS A 20 16.99 1.55 -6.70
C LYS A 20 17.32 2.94 -6.18
N PRO A 21 17.91 3.06 -4.98
CA PRO A 21 18.24 4.38 -4.42
C PRO A 21 19.12 5.22 -5.36
N TYR A 22 18.90 6.53 -5.31
CA TYR A 22 19.62 7.48 -6.16
C TYR A 22 21.13 7.36 -5.97
N ASN A 23 21.60 7.09 -4.74
CA ASN A 23 23.02 6.95 -4.43
C ASN A 23 23.61 5.62 -4.86
N LYS A 24 22.81 4.76 -5.50
CA LYS A 24 23.20 3.44 -6.04
C LYS A 24 23.64 2.43 -4.98
N LYS A 25 23.44 2.74 -3.70
CA LYS A 25 23.66 1.76 -2.63
C LYS A 25 22.43 0.89 -2.48
N SER A 26 22.56 -0.18 -1.70
CA SER A 26 21.41 -1.05 -1.42
C SER A 26 20.34 -0.27 -0.68
N SER A 27 19.07 -0.54 -1.02
CA SER A 27 17.95 0.07 -0.31
C SER A 27 17.86 -0.48 1.11
N SER A 28 17.29 0.31 2.00
CA SER A 28 17.02 -0.12 3.37
C SER A 28 15.58 0.20 3.73
N ILE A 29 15.06 -0.53 4.73
CA ILE A 29 13.70 -0.34 5.22
C ILE A 29 13.64 0.94 6.04
N GLY A 30 12.68 1.82 5.71
CA GLY A 30 12.38 2.98 6.54
C GLY A 30 11.40 2.58 7.63
N ASN A 31 11.81 2.60 8.89
CA ASN A 31 10.94 2.16 9.99
C ASN A 31 9.98 3.24 10.49
N GLY A 32 10.13 4.46 10.02
CA GLY A 32 9.25 5.57 10.37
C GLY A 32 8.41 6.06 9.20
N THR A 33 8.41 5.33 8.09
CA THR A 33 7.75 5.77 6.86
C THR A 33 6.65 4.79 6.45
N MET A 34 5.53 5.34 6.01
CA MET A 34 4.42 4.55 5.48
C MET A 34 3.75 5.34 4.36
N ILE A 35 3.36 4.65 3.31
CA ILE A 35 2.58 5.23 2.21
C ILE A 35 1.13 4.77 2.38
N ALA A 36 0.19 5.70 2.40
CA ALA A 36 -1.23 5.40 2.56
C ALA A 36 -2.00 5.78 1.30
N PHE A 37 -2.77 4.84 0.78
CA PHE A 37 -3.63 5.05 -0.38
C PHE A 37 -5.08 5.07 0.02
N LEU A 38 -5.81 6.07 -0.42
CA LEU A 38 -7.25 6.14 -0.23
C LEU A 38 -7.95 5.18 -1.19
N ALA A 39 -8.76 4.28 -0.64
CA ALA A 39 -9.55 3.33 -1.41
C ALA A 39 -11.01 3.77 -1.43
N ASP A 40 -11.72 3.42 -2.50
CA ASP A 40 -13.11 3.83 -2.68
C ASP A 40 -14.08 3.12 -1.72
N SER A 41 -13.71 1.94 -1.24
CA SER A 41 -14.61 1.16 -0.39
C SER A 41 -13.81 0.20 0.50
N LYS A 42 -14.49 -0.34 1.51
CA LYS A 42 -13.93 -1.39 2.35
C LYS A 42 -13.55 -2.62 1.55
N LYS A 43 -14.34 -2.95 0.53
CA LYS A 43 -14.06 -4.09 -0.34
C LYS A 43 -12.72 -3.92 -1.04
N VAL A 44 -12.40 -2.73 -1.50
CA VAL A 44 -11.12 -2.46 -2.14
C VAL A 44 -9.97 -2.60 -1.14
N VAL A 45 -10.17 -2.18 0.11
CA VAL A 45 -9.17 -2.38 1.16
C VAL A 45 -8.93 -3.86 1.42
N ASP A 46 -9.99 -4.67 1.48
CA ASP A 46 -9.88 -6.11 1.65
C ASP A 46 -9.11 -6.74 0.48
N GLN A 47 -9.41 -6.32 -0.74
CA GLN A 47 -8.75 -6.81 -1.95
C GLN A 47 -7.26 -6.44 -1.96
N PHE A 48 -6.95 -5.20 -1.58
CA PHE A 48 -5.57 -4.75 -1.48
C PHE A 48 -4.75 -5.67 -0.57
N HIS A 49 -5.28 -5.97 0.61
CA HIS A 49 -4.59 -6.81 1.58
C HIS A 49 -4.42 -8.24 1.04
N ALA A 50 -5.50 -8.84 0.54
CA ALA A 50 -5.46 -10.20 0.03
C ALA A 50 -4.49 -10.35 -1.14
N ILE A 51 -4.53 -9.41 -2.08
CA ILE A 51 -3.65 -9.42 -3.25
C ILE A 51 -2.19 -9.20 -2.82
N GLY A 52 -1.97 -8.30 -1.87
CA GLY A 52 -0.63 -8.05 -1.35
C GLY A 52 0.00 -9.31 -0.76
N LEU A 53 -0.74 -10.02 0.07
CA LEU A 53 -0.23 -11.26 0.67
C LEU A 53 -0.02 -12.35 -0.38
N LYS A 54 -0.93 -12.46 -1.34
CA LYS A 54 -0.83 -13.44 -2.41
C LYS A 54 0.43 -13.23 -3.25
N ASN A 55 0.88 -12.00 -3.38
CA ASN A 55 2.06 -11.66 -4.19
C ASN A 55 3.34 -11.54 -3.37
N GLY A 56 3.36 -12.11 -2.18
CA GLY A 56 4.58 -12.21 -1.38
C GLY A 56 4.75 -11.13 -0.33
N GLY A 57 3.78 -10.24 -0.20
CA GLY A 57 3.81 -9.23 0.87
C GLY A 57 3.63 -9.87 2.24
N VAL A 58 3.99 -9.12 3.27
CA VAL A 58 3.86 -9.55 4.65
C VAL A 58 2.74 -8.78 5.32
N ASP A 59 1.91 -9.47 6.08
CA ASP A 59 0.82 -8.85 6.84
C ASP A 59 1.38 -7.94 7.94
N GLU A 60 0.91 -6.69 7.93
CA GLU A 60 1.24 -5.72 8.98
C GLU A 60 -0.02 -5.19 9.66
N GLY A 61 -1.18 -5.68 9.29
CA GLY A 61 -2.45 -5.32 9.88
C GLY A 61 -3.59 -5.72 8.97
N SER A 62 -4.36 -6.75 9.39
CA SER A 62 -5.50 -7.25 8.63
C SER A 62 -6.58 -6.18 8.49
N PRO A 63 -7.41 -6.24 7.43
CA PRO A 63 -8.46 -5.25 7.24
C PRO A 63 -9.38 -5.13 8.45
N GLY A 64 -9.66 -3.90 8.85
CA GLY A 64 -10.53 -3.64 9.98
C GLY A 64 -10.63 -2.16 10.28
N PRO A 65 -11.60 -1.77 11.11
CA PRO A 65 -11.77 -0.38 11.51
C PRO A 65 -10.63 0.05 12.43
N ARG A 66 -10.15 1.26 12.21
CA ARG A 66 -9.16 1.93 13.06
C ARG A 66 -9.43 3.41 13.01
N HIS A 67 -9.03 4.13 14.05
CA HIS A 67 -9.25 5.57 14.13
C HIS A 67 -10.73 5.91 13.90
N GLY A 68 -11.61 5.31 14.71
CA GLY A 68 -13.05 5.46 14.57
C GLY A 68 -13.59 4.46 13.56
N GLU A 69 -14.35 4.95 12.59
CA GLU A 69 -15.01 4.08 11.61
C GLU A 69 -14.19 3.88 10.32
N HIS A 70 -13.06 4.55 10.20
CA HIS A 70 -12.25 4.40 9.02
C HIS A 70 -11.63 3.00 8.99
N TYR A 71 -11.61 2.42 7.80
CA TYR A 71 -11.24 1.02 7.57
C TYR A 71 -9.84 0.97 6.94
N TYR A 72 -8.93 0.24 7.56
CA TYR A 72 -7.52 0.20 7.15
C TYR A 72 -7.03 -1.22 6.97
N ALA A 73 -6.02 -1.39 6.13
CA ALA A 73 -5.21 -2.61 6.06
C ALA A 73 -3.78 -2.23 5.75
N TYR A 74 -2.84 -3.02 6.23
CA TYR A 74 -1.42 -2.73 6.12
C TYR A 74 -0.65 -3.95 5.63
N VAL A 75 0.28 -3.72 4.70
CA VAL A 75 1.19 -4.76 4.23
C VAL A 75 2.60 -4.20 4.13
N ARG A 76 3.59 -5.09 4.19
CA ARG A 76 4.96 -4.78 3.76
C ARG A 76 5.14 -5.37 2.39
N ASP A 77 5.72 -4.61 1.47
CA ASP A 77 6.02 -5.13 0.14
C ASP A 77 7.31 -5.98 0.20
N LEU A 78 7.74 -6.47 -0.97
CA LEU A 78 8.91 -7.35 -1.05
C LEU A 78 10.21 -6.65 -0.63
N ASP A 79 10.24 -5.33 -0.69
CA ASP A 79 11.41 -4.54 -0.28
C ASP A 79 11.30 -4.05 1.16
N GLY A 80 10.23 -4.42 1.86
CA GLY A 80 10.01 -4.05 3.26
C GLY A 80 9.32 -2.72 3.47
N ASN A 81 8.85 -2.07 2.41
CA ASN A 81 8.14 -0.80 2.53
C ASN A 81 6.75 -1.02 3.12
N LYS A 82 6.37 -0.22 4.10
CA LYS A 82 5.04 -0.32 4.71
C LYS A 82 4.04 0.47 3.88
N ILE A 83 3.00 -0.22 3.44
CA ILE A 83 1.97 0.35 2.58
C ILE A 83 0.61 0.08 3.22
N CYS A 84 -0.24 1.09 3.19
CA CYS A 84 -1.58 1.04 3.77
C CYS A 84 -2.59 1.37 2.68
N ALA A 85 -3.74 0.72 2.73
CA ALA A 85 -4.92 1.18 2.03
C ALA A 85 -5.99 1.49 3.06
N PHE A 86 -6.75 2.54 2.86
CA PHE A 86 -7.80 2.90 3.81
C PHE A 86 -9.03 3.45 3.10
N SER A 87 -10.18 3.27 3.73
CA SER A 87 -11.44 3.79 3.23
C SER A 87 -12.13 4.60 4.32
N ARG A 88 -12.72 5.71 3.92
CA ARG A 88 -13.58 6.50 4.79
C ARG A 88 -15.03 6.08 4.68
N ASP A 89 -15.29 5.06 3.87
CA ASP A 89 -16.64 4.53 3.67
C ASP A 89 -17.08 3.86 4.96
N SER A 90 -18.13 4.38 5.59
CA SER A 90 -18.70 3.83 6.80
C SER A 90 -19.80 2.82 6.54
N SER A 91 -20.13 2.56 5.29
CA SER A 91 -21.12 1.55 4.93
C SER A 91 -20.57 0.14 5.18
N ILE A 92 -21.48 -0.76 5.38
CA ILE A 92 -21.15 -2.17 5.68
C ILE A 92 -20.86 -2.97 4.42
#